data_3a87b77a1eb0c8f8a66b9d651b8af95d
#
_entry.id   3a87b77a1eb0c8f8a66b9d651b8af95d
#
_cell.length_a   1.000
_cell.length_b   1.000
_cell.length_c   1.000
_cell.angle_alpha   90.00
_cell.angle_beta   90.00
_cell.angle_gamma   90.00
#
_symmetry.space_group_name_H-M   'P 1'
#
loop_
_entity.id
_entity.type
_entity.pdbx_description
1 polymer ?
#
loop_
_entity_poly.entity_id
_entity_poly.type
_entity_poly.pdbx_seq_one_letter_code
_entity_poly.pdbx_strand_id
1 'polypeptide(L)'
;MTQMCNVNYLIEIRRFNTFAARTRLPASAQLLWYKLIEIMNQHARGGDWCDGFLRIDNPYLLAYFPMSATALADARRMLCEAGLLEYIPGEKKRTPPAYRLHYFSVCDGKGAVERDYPREISADSTADCPADCPEIRDDPRDNPDST
;
A
#
# COMPACT_ATOMS: atom_id res chain seq x y z
N MET A 1 0.25 11.86 -24.20
CA MET A 1 -0.65 10.68 -24.09
C MET A 1 -0.39 10.00 -22.76
N THR A 2 -1.38 9.94 -21.91
CA THR A 2 -1.31 9.23 -20.64
C THR A 2 -1.31 7.73 -20.96
N GLN A 3 -0.21 7.06 -20.74
CA GLN A 3 -0.13 5.62 -20.96
C GLN A 3 -0.92 4.95 -19.84
N MET A 4 -2.02 4.33 -20.20
CA MET A 4 -2.83 3.58 -19.26
C MET A 4 -2.14 2.24 -19.00
N CYS A 5 -1.79 2.01 -17.72
CA CYS A 5 -1.17 0.77 -17.31
C CYS A 5 -2.23 -0.13 -16.68
N ASN A 6 -2.32 -1.35 -17.15
CA ASN A 6 -3.16 -2.36 -16.52
C ASN A 6 -2.44 -2.87 -15.26
N VAL A 7 -2.81 -2.33 -14.11
CA VAL A 7 -2.23 -2.66 -12.81
C VAL A 7 -3.19 -3.57 -12.05
N ASN A 8 -2.69 -4.68 -11.55
CA ASN A 8 -3.48 -5.54 -10.67
C ASN A 8 -3.27 -5.14 -9.21
N TYR A 9 -4.30 -4.62 -8.58
CA TYR A 9 -4.26 -4.11 -7.21
C TYR A 9 -3.75 -5.12 -6.18
N LEU A 10 -4.20 -6.37 -6.27
CA LEU A 10 -3.76 -7.42 -5.33
C LEU A 10 -2.29 -7.80 -5.53
N ILE A 11 -1.84 -7.82 -6.77
CA ILE A 11 -0.42 -8.08 -7.09
C ILE A 11 0.45 -6.95 -6.58
N GLU A 12 0.02 -5.70 -6.75
CA GLU A 12 0.75 -4.54 -6.22
C GLU A 12 0.90 -4.61 -4.69
N ILE A 13 -0.17 -4.93 -3.98
CA ILE A 13 -0.14 -5.10 -2.52
C ILE A 13 0.84 -6.20 -2.10
N ARG A 14 0.79 -7.35 -2.75
CA ARG A 14 1.72 -8.46 -2.46
C ARG A 14 3.17 -8.06 -2.67
N ARG A 15 3.46 -7.41 -3.79
CA ARG A 15 4.80 -6.96 -4.12
C ARG A 15 5.30 -5.90 -3.15
N PHE A 16 4.44 -4.97 -2.79
CA PHE A 16 4.77 -3.97 -1.78
C PHE A 16 5.06 -4.60 -0.42
N ASN A 17 4.26 -5.55 0.03
CA ASN A 17 4.47 -6.23 1.30
C ASN A 17 5.85 -6.90 1.35
N THR A 18 6.25 -7.58 0.29
CA THR A 18 7.58 -8.19 0.18
C THR A 18 8.68 -7.13 0.20
N PHE A 19 8.50 -6.07 -0.56
CA PHE A 19 9.45 -4.96 -0.61
C PHE A 19 9.59 -4.27 0.76
N ALA A 20 8.50 -3.96 1.42
CA ALA A 20 8.49 -3.31 2.72
C ALA A 20 9.18 -4.14 3.81
N ALA A 21 8.97 -5.46 3.78
CA ALA A 21 9.65 -6.38 4.70
C ALA A 21 11.17 -6.42 4.47
N ARG A 22 11.60 -6.42 3.22
CA ARG A 22 13.04 -6.46 2.86
C ARG A 22 13.76 -5.15 3.17
N THR A 23 13.12 -4.03 2.92
CA THR A 23 13.70 -2.69 3.13
C THR A 23 13.44 -2.16 4.53
N ARG A 24 12.67 -2.87 5.33
CA ARG A 24 12.26 -2.45 6.68
C ARG A 24 11.65 -1.04 6.70
N LEU A 25 10.74 -0.79 5.78
CA LEU A 25 10.02 0.46 5.75
C LEU A 25 9.24 0.68 7.06
N PRO A 26 9.31 1.88 7.66
CA PRO A 26 8.55 2.16 8.87
C PRO A 26 7.05 2.13 8.60
N ALA A 27 6.28 1.88 9.65
CA ALA A 27 4.82 1.74 9.56
C ALA A 27 4.13 2.96 8.94
N SER A 28 4.60 4.16 9.24
CA SER A 28 4.04 5.41 8.67
C SER A 28 4.17 5.46 7.14
N ALA A 29 5.31 5.04 6.61
CA ALA A 29 5.52 4.97 5.16
C ALA A 29 4.65 3.88 4.52
N GLN A 30 4.52 2.73 5.16
CA GLN A 30 3.65 1.66 4.70
C GLN A 30 2.17 2.09 4.68
N LEU A 31 1.69 2.73 5.73
CA LEU A 31 0.31 3.25 5.79
C LEU A 31 0.04 4.27 4.70
N LEU A 32 0.97 5.18 4.46
CA LEU A 32 0.85 6.15 3.38
C LEU A 32 0.77 5.47 2.01
N TRP A 33 1.62 4.49 1.75
CA TRP A 33 1.58 3.76 0.49
C TRP A 33 0.25 3.02 0.28
N TYR A 34 -0.25 2.33 1.31
CA TYR A 34 -1.54 1.63 1.24
C TYR A 34 -2.69 2.59 0.94
N LYS A 35 -2.67 3.77 1.52
CA LYS A 35 -3.71 4.76 1.25
C LYS A 35 -3.60 5.33 -0.16
N LEU A 36 -2.39 5.62 -0.62
CA LEU A 36 -2.18 6.10 -1.97
C LEU A 36 -2.60 5.08 -3.03
N ILE A 37 -2.24 3.82 -2.86
CA ILE A 37 -2.64 2.77 -3.81
C ILE A 37 -4.16 2.55 -3.83
N GLU A 38 -4.82 2.67 -2.68
CA GLU A 38 -6.27 2.62 -2.59
C GLU A 38 -6.92 3.78 -3.36
N ILE A 39 -6.42 5.00 -3.18
CA ILE A 39 -6.92 6.17 -3.90
C ILE A 39 -6.72 6.02 -5.40
N MET A 40 -5.55 5.56 -5.83
CA MET A 40 -5.27 5.29 -7.24
C MET A 40 -6.23 4.24 -7.81
N ASN A 41 -6.52 3.19 -7.05
CA ASN A 41 -7.48 2.16 -7.44
C ASN A 41 -8.90 2.71 -7.58
N GLN A 42 -9.31 3.60 -6.70
CA GLN A 42 -10.63 4.26 -6.79
C GLN A 42 -10.76 5.17 -8.01
N HIS A 43 -9.66 5.75 -8.46
CA HIS A 43 -9.62 6.59 -9.65
C HIS A 43 -9.43 5.79 -10.95
N ALA A 44 -9.06 4.52 -10.85
CA ALA A 44 -8.93 3.65 -11.99
C ALA A 44 -10.29 3.35 -12.62
N ARG A 45 -10.41 3.56 -13.91
CA ARG A 45 -11.63 3.27 -14.66
C ARG A 45 -11.38 2.11 -15.63
N GLY A 46 -12.21 1.07 -15.52
CA GLY A 46 -12.09 -0.09 -16.41
C GLY A 46 -10.82 -0.89 -16.26
N GLY A 47 -10.16 -0.80 -15.11
CA GLY A 47 -8.86 -1.44 -14.86
C GLY A 47 -7.65 -0.63 -15.31
N ASP A 48 -7.87 0.52 -15.94
CA ASP A 48 -6.81 1.41 -16.39
C ASP A 48 -6.40 2.38 -15.28
N TRP A 49 -5.18 2.24 -14.82
CA TRP A 49 -4.62 3.09 -13.78
C TRP A 49 -3.87 4.27 -14.37
N CYS A 50 -4.05 5.43 -13.73
CA CYS A 50 -3.36 6.63 -14.14
C CYS A 50 -1.86 6.53 -13.83
N ASP A 51 -1.03 6.69 -14.85
CA ASP A 51 0.43 6.81 -14.71
C ASP A 51 0.87 8.25 -14.38
N GLY A 52 -0.07 9.16 -14.23
CA GLY A 52 0.19 10.56 -13.94
C GLY A 52 0.14 10.93 -12.47
N PHE A 53 0.33 12.21 -12.21
CA PHE A 53 0.20 12.79 -10.88
C PHE A 53 -1.27 12.95 -10.50
N LEU A 54 -1.59 12.56 -9.27
CA LEU A 54 -2.89 12.82 -8.64
C LEU A 54 -2.71 13.83 -7.51
N ARG A 55 -3.55 14.85 -7.49
CA ARG A 55 -3.54 15.86 -6.44
C ARG A 55 -4.38 15.40 -5.26
N ILE A 56 -3.77 15.40 -4.08
CA ILE A 56 -4.41 14.93 -2.84
C ILE A 56 -4.06 15.90 -1.73
N ASP A 57 -5.09 16.44 -1.07
CA ASP A 57 -4.92 17.35 0.06
C ASP A 57 -4.34 16.66 1.30
N ASN A 58 -3.47 17.36 2.01
CA ASN A 58 -2.95 16.88 3.28
C ASN A 58 -4.04 16.61 4.32
N PRO A 59 -5.04 17.49 4.51
CA PRO A 59 -6.14 17.20 5.43
C PRO A 59 -6.90 15.92 5.09
N TYR A 60 -7.06 15.62 3.82
CA TYR A 60 -7.70 14.38 3.39
C TYR A 60 -6.91 13.15 3.83
N LEU A 61 -5.60 13.15 3.62
CA LEU A 61 -4.74 12.05 4.06
C LEU A 61 -4.69 11.93 5.58
N LEU A 62 -4.53 13.04 6.30
CA LEU A 62 -4.45 13.04 7.76
C LEU A 62 -5.77 12.64 8.44
N ALA A 63 -6.88 12.73 7.75
CA ALA A 63 -8.16 12.22 8.25
C ALA A 63 -8.21 10.69 8.35
N TYR A 64 -7.40 9.98 7.55
CA TYR A 64 -7.32 8.51 7.57
C TYR A 64 -6.23 7.96 8.46
N PHE A 65 -5.27 8.79 8.88
CA PHE A 65 -4.11 8.32 9.65
C PHE A 65 -4.00 9.08 10.97
N PRO A 66 -3.81 8.38 12.06
CA PRO A 66 -3.48 9.00 13.33
C PRO A 66 -2.00 9.41 13.37
N MET A 67 -1.58 10.26 12.43
CA MET A 67 -0.20 10.74 12.38
C MET A 67 -0.14 12.27 12.27
N SER A 68 0.98 12.84 12.70
CA SER A 68 1.25 14.25 12.57
C SER A 68 1.62 14.65 11.14
N ALA A 69 1.56 15.94 10.85
CA ALA A 69 2.03 16.48 9.58
C ALA A 69 3.53 16.19 9.34
N THR A 70 4.32 16.20 10.39
CA THR A 70 5.76 15.84 10.33
C THR A 70 5.94 14.37 9.98
N ALA A 71 5.19 13.47 10.60
CA ALA A 71 5.23 12.03 10.27
C ALA A 71 4.80 11.76 8.82
N LEU A 72 3.81 12.49 8.32
CA LEU A 72 3.40 12.42 6.92
C LEU A 72 4.53 12.87 5.98
N ALA A 73 5.21 13.97 6.30
CA ALA A 73 6.34 14.47 5.51
C ALA A 73 7.50 13.46 5.49
N ASP A 74 7.81 12.84 6.62
CA ASP A 74 8.84 11.80 6.72
C ASP A 74 8.46 10.55 5.94
N ALA A 75 7.20 10.13 6.00
CA ALA A 75 6.68 8.99 5.24
C ALA A 75 6.82 9.23 3.73
N ARG A 76 6.49 10.42 3.25
CA ARG A 76 6.69 10.80 1.84
C ARG A 76 8.15 10.71 1.43
N ARG A 77 9.02 11.28 2.24
CA ARG A 77 10.47 11.26 1.97
C ARG A 77 10.98 9.83 1.86
N MET A 78 10.61 8.97 2.78
CA MET A 78 11.02 7.57 2.77
C MET A 78 10.53 6.81 1.55
N LEU A 79 9.29 7.05 1.12
CA LEU A 79 8.77 6.44 -0.09
C LEU A 79 9.45 6.97 -1.36
N CYS A 80 9.79 8.26 -1.40
CA CYS A 80 10.55 8.84 -2.51
C CYS A 80 11.97 8.27 -2.57
N GLU A 81 12.65 8.16 -1.45
CA GLU A 81 13.99 7.55 -1.36
C GLU A 81 13.99 6.07 -1.77
N ALA A 82 12.91 5.36 -1.47
CA ALA A 82 12.71 3.98 -1.89
C ALA A 82 12.36 3.82 -3.39
N GLY A 83 12.16 4.91 -4.11
CA GLY A 83 11.80 4.89 -5.52
C GLY A 83 10.35 4.50 -5.81
N LEU A 84 9.46 4.54 -4.81
CA LEU A 84 8.06 4.15 -4.94
C LEU A 84 7.11 5.32 -5.20
N LEU A 85 7.56 6.53 -4.91
CA LEU A 85 6.73 7.74 -4.96
C LEU A 85 7.49 8.90 -5.59
N GLU A 86 6.81 9.64 -6.44
CA GLU A 86 7.18 11.00 -6.81
C GLU A 86 6.19 11.97 -6.14
N TYR A 87 6.72 13.01 -5.57
CA TYR A 87 5.94 14.00 -4.83
C TYR A 87 6.28 15.40 -5.28
N ILE A 88 5.27 16.17 -5.60
CA ILE A 88 5.39 17.60 -5.90
C ILE A 88 4.66 18.37 -4.79
N PRO A 89 5.38 19.22 -4.03
CA PRO A 89 4.74 20.02 -2.99
C PRO A 89 3.69 20.95 -3.59
N GLY A 90 2.60 21.14 -2.84
CA GLY A 90 1.55 22.08 -3.22
C GLY A 90 1.93 23.51 -2.90
N GLU A 91 1.26 24.46 -3.54
CA GLU A 91 1.30 25.85 -3.17
C GLU A 91 0.30 26.13 -2.04
N LYS A 92 0.74 26.90 -1.05
CA LYS A 92 -0.08 27.23 0.13
C LYS A 92 -1.48 27.67 -0.28
N LYS A 93 -2.51 26.94 0.17
CA LYS A 93 -3.95 27.21 0.01
C LYS A 93 -4.51 27.20 -1.42
N ARG A 94 -3.72 27.11 -2.46
CA ARG A 94 -4.20 27.18 -3.84
C ARG A 94 -4.16 25.86 -4.58
N THR A 95 -3.09 25.11 -4.39
CA THR A 95 -2.84 23.89 -5.15
C THR A 95 -2.44 22.76 -4.22
N PRO A 96 -3.21 21.68 -4.12
CA PRO A 96 -2.81 20.54 -3.30
C PRO A 96 -1.54 19.89 -3.85
N PRO A 97 -0.79 19.19 -2.98
CA PRO A 97 0.37 18.43 -3.43
C PRO A 97 -0.03 17.32 -4.40
N ALA A 98 0.89 16.96 -5.29
CA ALA A 98 0.69 15.94 -6.29
C ALA A 98 1.53 14.69 -5.98
N TYR A 99 0.95 13.53 -6.21
CA TYR A 99 1.54 12.22 -5.96
C TYR A 99 1.50 11.37 -7.22
N ARG A 100 2.60 10.68 -7.50
CA ARG A 100 2.67 9.66 -8.53
C ARG A 100 3.32 8.42 -7.96
N LEU A 101 2.62 7.30 -8.04
CA LEU A 101 3.15 6.02 -7.61
C LEU A 101 3.91 5.33 -8.75
N HIS A 102 5.03 4.73 -8.41
CA HIS A 102 5.73 3.79 -9.27
C HIS A 102 5.23 2.37 -8.96
N TYR A 103 4.46 1.82 -9.88
CA TYR A 103 3.90 0.48 -9.71
C TYR A 103 4.96 -0.59 -9.91
N PHE A 104 4.83 -1.70 -9.19
CA PHE A 104 5.71 -2.87 -9.32
C PHE A 104 5.47 -3.61 -10.64
N SER A 105 4.24 -3.64 -11.11
CA SER A 105 3.89 -4.13 -12.44
C SER A 105 3.97 -2.98 -13.43
N VAL A 106 5.16 -2.73 -13.98
CA VAL A 106 5.30 -1.78 -15.07
C VAL A 106 4.94 -2.53 -16.35
N CYS A 107 3.83 -2.14 -16.96
CA CYS A 107 3.57 -2.51 -18.35
C CYS A 107 4.43 -1.65 -19.28
N ASP A 108 5.71 -1.92 -19.32
CA ASP A 108 6.49 -1.56 -20.50
C ASP A 108 5.90 -2.39 -21.64
N GLY A 109 5.44 -1.80 -22.72
CA GLY A 109 4.74 -2.48 -23.81
C GLY A 109 5.49 -3.67 -24.47
N LYS A 110 6.39 -4.27 -23.77
CA LYS A 110 7.17 -5.47 -24.02
C LYS A 110 7.01 -6.44 -22.84
N GLY A 111 5.81 -6.92 -22.57
CA GLY A 111 5.59 -7.97 -21.60
C GLY A 111 6.03 -7.57 -20.16
N ALA A 112 5.25 -7.94 -19.18
CA ALA A 112 5.61 -7.74 -17.77
C ALA A 112 7.05 -8.21 -17.54
N VAL A 113 7.96 -7.29 -17.31
CA VAL A 113 9.24 -7.63 -16.71
C VAL A 113 8.93 -7.97 -15.27
N GLU A 114 8.67 -9.24 -15.07
CA GLU A 114 8.64 -9.83 -13.75
C GLU A 114 10.03 -9.56 -13.15
N ARG A 115 10.14 -8.47 -12.39
CA ARG A 115 11.33 -8.25 -11.59
C ARG A 115 11.40 -9.41 -10.63
N ASP A 116 12.44 -10.18 -10.82
CA ASP A 116 12.74 -11.43 -10.17
C ASP A 116 12.45 -11.35 -8.68
N TYR A 117 11.32 -11.87 -8.30
CA TYR A 117 11.04 -12.19 -6.91
C TYR A 117 11.83 -13.43 -6.58
N PRO A 118 12.67 -13.39 -5.56
CA PRO A 118 13.13 -14.67 -5.02
C PRO A 118 11.88 -15.46 -4.62
N ARG A 119 11.69 -16.55 -5.30
CA ARG A 119 10.63 -17.54 -5.06
C ARG A 119 10.71 -18.20 -3.67
N GLU A 120 11.28 -17.54 -2.72
CA GLU A 120 11.59 -18.15 -1.43
C GLU A 120 10.71 -17.66 -0.29
N ILE A 121 9.45 -17.49 -0.56
CA ILE A 121 8.47 -17.91 0.42
C ILE A 121 7.91 -19.17 -0.18
N SER A 122 8.67 -20.26 -0.01
CA SER A 122 8.19 -21.55 -0.39
C SER A 122 6.87 -21.79 0.31
N ALA A 123 5.96 -22.37 -0.41
CA ALA A 123 4.66 -22.84 0.08
C ALA A 123 4.78 -23.86 1.24
N ASP A 124 5.96 -24.05 1.75
CA ASP A 124 6.27 -24.95 2.85
C ASP A 124 5.84 -24.42 4.22
N SER A 125 5.49 -23.15 4.29
CA SER A 125 4.93 -22.58 5.52
C SER A 125 3.44 -22.86 5.70
N THR A 126 2.78 -23.51 4.77
CA THR A 126 1.37 -23.88 4.91
C THR A 126 1.15 -25.15 5.73
N ALA A 127 2.23 -25.87 6.05
CA ALA A 127 2.13 -27.12 6.80
C ALA A 127 2.03 -26.91 8.31
N ASP A 128 2.39 -25.76 8.83
CA ASP A 128 2.42 -25.52 10.26
C ASP A 128 1.53 -24.35 10.69
N CYS A 129 0.23 -24.53 10.51
CA CYS A 129 -0.64 -24.11 11.61
C CYS A 129 -0.31 -25.06 12.76
N PRO A 130 0.32 -24.59 13.86
CA PRO A 130 0.51 -25.44 15.01
C PRO A 130 -0.86 -25.96 15.43
N ALA A 131 -0.92 -27.25 15.69
CA ALA A 131 -2.14 -27.90 16.15
C ALA A 131 -2.66 -27.34 17.48
N ASP A 132 -1.97 -26.36 18.05
CA ASP A 132 -2.28 -25.58 19.22
C ASP A 132 -2.74 -24.15 18.87
N CYS A 133 -3.43 -23.94 17.76
CA CYS A 133 -4.33 -22.81 17.73
C CYS A 133 -5.32 -23.01 18.88
N PRO A 134 -5.32 -22.20 19.92
CA PRO A 134 -6.36 -22.30 20.92
C PRO A 134 -7.68 -22.11 20.21
N GLU A 135 -8.43 -23.19 20.09
CA GLU A 135 -9.84 -23.06 19.76
C GLU A 135 -10.40 -22.11 20.80
N ILE A 136 -10.86 -20.97 20.35
CA ILE A 136 -11.72 -20.14 21.18
C ILE A 136 -12.97 -20.97 21.38
N ARG A 137 -12.93 -21.80 22.39
CA ARG A 137 -14.14 -22.44 22.88
C ARG A 137 -14.91 -21.33 23.53
N ASP A 138 -15.95 -20.90 22.91
CA ASP A 138 -17.03 -20.22 23.60
C ASP A 138 -17.52 -21.20 24.67
N ASP A 139 -16.96 -21.07 25.86
CA ASP A 139 -17.49 -21.79 26.99
C ASP A 139 -18.81 -21.12 27.37
N PRO A 140 -19.94 -21.79 27.17
CA PRO A 140 -21.25 -21.21 27.46
C PRO A 140 -21.47 -20.96 28.95
N ARG A 141 -20.49 -21.26 29.77
CA ARG A 141 -20.57 -21.08 31.24
C ARG A 141 -20.13 -19.70 31.71
N ASP A 142 -19.53 -18.90 30.83
CA ASP A 142 -19.12 -17.54 31.17
C ASP A 142 -20.14 -16.48 30.73
N ASN A 143 -21.39 -16.86 30.64
CA ASN A 143 -22.44 -15.86 30.46
C ASN A 143 -22.87 -15.35 31.83
N PRO A 144 -22.50 -14.11 32.22
CA PRO A 144 -22.86 -13.57 33.55
C PRO A 144 -24.36 -13.32 33.72
N ASP A 145 -25.18 -13.51 32.69
CA ASP A 145 -26.62 -13.31 32.69
C ASP A 145 -27.43 -14.59 32.78
N SER A 146 -26.81 -15.71 33.06
CA SER A 146 -27.54 -16.94 33.32
C SER A 146 -27.75 -17.10 34.85
N THR A 147 -28.67 -16.35 35.33
CA THR A 147 -29.35 -16.70 36.61
C THR A 147 -30.68 -17.32 36.28
#